data_fac6d1a798c649326af7430aa9a2acc6
#
_entry.id   fac6d1a798c649326af7430aa9a2acc6
#
_cell.length_a   1.000
_cell.length_b   1.000
_cell.length_c   1.000
_cell.angle_alpha   90.00
_cell.angle_beta   90.00
_cell.angle_gamma   90.00
#
_symmetry.space_group_name_H-M   'P 1'
#
loop_
_entity.id
_entity.type
_entity.pdbx_description
1 polymer ?
#
loop_
_entity_poly.entity_id
_entity_poly.type
_entity_poly.pdbx_seq_one_letter_code
_entity_poly.pdbx_strand_id
1 'polypeptide(L)'
;MISIEEHRNGEIMKEHSNGNFLDNFACQKTLFPSFIASASMHEEKIKKMLSETSSLFLGDAKKYLDMMPDESVQSIITSPPYWALRDYNIDGQIGLEESVYKYIDTLADLFDQAKRVLRNDGTFWLNIGDSYTSGGRKWRAPDSKNKARAMSVRPDTPEGLKPKELIGVPWRLAFALQSRGWYLRSDIIWEKPNCQPESVKDRPTKCHEYLFLFSKNEKYKYYVDAQKGPNGRRVRDVWSISTKANKETSGHFAVYPIELIEPCILFGTNENDLILDPFMGSGSTAVAANRLNRRFVGIELNPDYYQMSINRLCAEGMNVLEDLA
;
A
#
# COMPACT_ATOMS: atom_id res chain seq x y z
N MET A 1 39.13 17.96 -53.44
CA MET A 1 39.37 19.36 -53.91
C MET A 1 38.49 20.21 -53.01
N ILE A 2 39.10 20.91 -52.05
CA ILE A 2 39.21 22.37 -51.89
C ILE A 2 37.83 22.98 -51.53
N SER A 3 37.64 23.80 -50.51
CA SER A 3 38.47 24.56 -49.55
C SER A 3 37.60 25.13 -48.43
N ILE A 4 38.24 25.40 -47.35
CA ILE A 4 37.87 26.15 -46.16
C ILE A 4 37.52 27.61 -46.54
N GLU A 5 36.56 28.22 -45.83
CA GLU A 5 36.70 29.60 -45.35
C GLU A 5 35.84 29.91 -44.13
N GLU A 6 36.48 30.42 -43.13
CA GLU A 6 35.96 31.06 -41.91
C GLU A 6 35.38 32.43 -42.24
N HIS A 7 34.34 32.84 -41.55
CA HIS A 7 34.20 34.25 -41.14
C HIS A 7 33.52 34.38 -39.76
N ARG A 8 34.25 35.01 -38.86
CA ARG A 8 33.85 35.59 -37.60
C ARG A 8 32.85 36.75 -37.85
N ASN A 9 31.84 36.85 -37.00
CA ASN A 9 31.50 38.15 -36.41
C ASN A 9 30.63 37.90 -35.14
N GLY A 10 31.05 38.55 -34.07
CA GLY A 10 30.43 38.47 -32.74
C GLY A 10 29.24 39.42 -32.63
N GLU A 11 28.26 38.99 -31.91
CA GLU A 11 27.32 39.88 -31.21
C GLU A 11 27.01 39.32 -29.82
N ILE A 12 27.25 40.22 -28.88
CA ILE A 12 26.96 40.06 -27.45
C ILE A 12 25.42 40.09 -27.27
N MET A 13 24.84 39.00 -26.87
CA MET A 13 23.44 39.02 -26.38
C MET A 13 23.40 38.59 -24.93
N LYS A 14 22.75 39.46 -24.17
CA LYS A 14 22.58 39.47 -22.71
C LYS A 14 22.02 38.17 -22.18
N GLU A 15 22.66 37.65 -21.15
CA GLU A 15 22.12 36.64 -20.26
C GLU A 15 20.84 37.13 -19.58
N HIS A 16 19.71 36.51 -19.92
CA HIS A 16 18.56 36.49 -19.05
C HIS A 16 18.65 35.21 -18.22
N SER A 17 18.94 35.38 -16.95
CA SER A 17 18.88 34.37 -15.92
C SER A 17 17.47 33.83 -15.78
N ASN A 18 17.15 32.75 -16.46
CA ASN A 18 16.04 31.88 -16.08
C ASN A 18 16.58 30.93 -15.03
N GLY A 19 16.34 31.24 -13.77
CA GLY A 19 16.60 30.35 -12.64
C GLY A 19 15.81 29.05 -12.83
N ASN A 20 16.53 27.97 -13.04
CA ASN A 20 15.97 26.64 -13.01
C ASN A 20 15.42 26.35 -11.61
N PHE A 21 14.10 26.18 -11.52
CA PHE A 21 13.34 25.86 -10.31
C PHE A 21 13.58 24.40 -9.84
N LEU A 22 14.61 23.73 -10.35
CA LEU A 22 14.90 22.31 -10.11
C LEU A 22 16.07 22.07 -9.13
N ASP A 23 16.76 23.11 -8.67
CA ASP A 23 18.00 22.89 -7.88
C ASP A 23 17.85 22.93 -6.36
N ASN A 24 16.61 22.97 -5.81
CA ASN A 24 16.41 23.07 -4.36
C ASN A 24 15.80 21.83 -3.68
N PHE A 25 15.69 20.69 -4.36
CA PHE A 25 15.25 19.42 -3.75
C PHE A 25 16.31 18.32 -3.91
N ALA A 26 17.52 18.58 -3.48
CA ALA A 26 18.49 17.52 -3.27
C ALA A 26 18.12 16.81 -1.94
N CYS A 27 17.25 15.79 -2.03
CA CYS A 27 17.20 14.75 -1.02
C CYS A 27 18.63 14.18 -0.90
N GLN A 28 19.32 14.42 0.22
CA GLN A 28 20.67 13.90 0.39
C GLN A 28 20.60 12.38 0.39
N LYS A 29 20.93 11.77 -0.74
CA LYS A 29 21.09 10.32 -0.87
C LYS A 29 22.30 9.91 -0.02
N THR A 30 22.04 9.33 1.14
CA THR A 30 23.09 8.64 1.88
C THR A 30 23.31 7.28 1.21
N LEU A 31 24.18 7.25 0.21
CA LEU A 31 24.58 6.04 -0.49
C LEU A 31 25.43 5.17 0.45
N PHE A 32 24.89 4.03 0.87
CA PHE A 32 25.72 2.97 1.42
C PHE A 32 26.30 2.11 0.28
N PRO A 33 27.59 1.72 0.34
CA PRO A 33 28.20 0.92 -0.70
C PRO A 33 27.50 -0.44 -0.82
N SER A 34 27.28 -0.89 -2.06
CA SER A 34 26.78 -2.21 -2.38
C SER A 34 27.75 -3.28 -1.88
N PHE A 35 27.41 -3.94 -0.78
CA PHE A 35 28.11 -5.13 -0.31
C PHE A 35 27.26 -6.36 -0.64
N ILE A 36 27.84 -7.30 -1.39
CA ILE A 36 27.39 -8.69 -1.45
C ILE A 36 27.71 -9.30 -0.08
N ALA A 37 26.75 -9.21 0.83
CA ALA A 37 26.89 -9.71 2.19
C ALA A 37 26.19 -11.07 2.31
N SER A 38 26.74 -11.96 3.15
CA SER A 38 26.12 -13.22 3.51
C SER A 38 24.71 -12.99 4.13
N ALA A 39 23.82 -13.97 4.05
CA ALA A 39 22.44 -13.88 4.59
C ALA A 39 22.38 -13.35 6.03
N SER A 40 23.37 -13.68 6.87
CA SER A 40 23.46 -13.20 8.27
C SER A 40 23.70 -11.68 8.38
N MET A 41 24.50 -11.11 7.49
CA MET A 41 24.74 -9.65 7.47
C MET A 41 23.51 -8.88 6.98
N HIS A 42 22.70 -9.45 6.08
CA HIS A 42 21.43 -8.86 5.67
C HIS A 42 20.44 -8.80 6.83
N GLU A 43 20.32 -9.87 7.60
CA GLU A 43 19.44 -9.92 8.76
C GLU A 43 19.85 -8.93 9.86
N GLU A 44 21.14 -8.81 10.17
CA GLU A 44 21.64 -7.81 11.12
C GLU A 44 21.40 -6.37 10.62
N LYS A 45 21.62 -6.10 9.34
CA LYS A 45 21.36 -4.80 8.73
C LYS A 45 19.87 -4.44 8.84
N ILE A 46 18.95 -5.38 8.52
CA ILE A 46 17.52 -5.17 8.66
C ILE A 46 17.13 -4.93 10.12
N LYS A 47 17.63 -5.72 11.06
CA LYS A 47 17.40 -5.51 12.49
C LYS A 47 17.83 -4.12 12.94
N LYS A 48 18.98 -3.66 12.47
CA LYS A 48 19.50 -2.32 12.78
C LYS A 48 18.59 -1.23 12.17
N MET A 49 18.21 -1.35 10.91
CA MET A 49 17.31 -0.39 10.26
C MET A 49 15.97 -0.30 10.99
N LEU A 50 15.40 -1.43 11.39
CA LEU A 50 14.14 -1.48 12.16
C LEU A 50 14.27 -0.82 13.53
N SER A 51 15.44 -0.87 14.14
CA SER A 51 15.66 -0.29 15.49
C SER A 51 15.85 1.23 15.47
N GLU A 52 16.38 1.80 14.38
CA GLU A 52 16.85 3.17 14.34
C GLU A 52 16.01 4.11 13.49
N THR A 53 15.42 3.63 12.38
CA THR A 53 14.79 4.49 11.36
C THR A 53 13.54 3.89 10.73
N SER A 54 12.80 4.76 10.02
CA SER A 54 11.77 4.31 9.08
C SER A 54 12.43 3.85 7.78
N SER A 55 11.90 2.80 7.15
CA SER A 55 12.52 2.15 6.00
C SER A 55 11.52 1.78 4.92
N LEU A 56 11.95 1.85 3.65
CA LEU A 56 11.25 1.31 2.50
C LEU A 56 12.11 0.24 1.82
N PHE A 57 11.47 -0.84 1.40
CA PHE A 57 12.10 -1.95 0.70
C PHE A 57 11.43 -2.18 -0.65
N LEU A 58 12.25 -2.27 -1.70
CA LEU A 58 11.80 -2.67 -3.03
C LEU A 58 11.92 -4.18 -3.15
N GLY A 59 10.79 -4.89 -3.33
CA GLY A 59 10.79 -6.32 -3.57
C GLY A 59 9.57 -7.05 -3.01
N ASP A 60 9.72 -8.37 -2.93
CA ASP A 60 8.66 -9.28 -2.51
C ASP A 60 8.42 -9.21 -1.00
N ALA A 61 7.15 -9.00 -0.61
CA ALA A 61 6.75 -8.84 0.78
C ALA A 61 7.11 -10.07 1.64
N LYS A 62 6.94 -11.28 1.12
CA LYS A 62 7.23 -12.50 1.87
C LYS A 62 8.71 -12.61 2.21
N LYS A 63 9.59 -12.30 1.24
CA LYS A 63 11.05 -12.34 1.46
C LYS A 63 11.48 -11.40 2.60
N TYR A 64 10.96 -10.17 2.62
CA TYR A 64 11.29 -9.22 3.68
C TYR A 64 10.66 -9.60 5.02
N LEU A 65 9.43 -10.10 5.03
CA LEU A 65 8.82 -10.61 6.25
C LEU A 65 9.63 -11.76 6.85
N ASP A 66 10.14 -12.68 6.04
CA ASP A 66 10.97 -13.81 6.52
C ASP A 66 12.27 -13.34 7.20
N MET A 67 12.80 -12.18 6.81
CA MET A 67 13.99 -11.57 7.41
C MET A 67 13.71 -10.71 8.65
N MET A 68 12.45 -10.28 8.85
CA MET A 68 12.07 -9.46 10.00
C MET A 68 12.08 -10.26 11.30
N PRO A 69 12.56 -9.67 12.42
CA PRO A 69 12.49 -10.31 13.73
C PRO A 69 11.05 -10.55 14.19
N ASP A 70 10.85 -11.60 14.97
CA ASP A 70 9.60 -11.84 15.67
C ASP A 70 9.23 -10.65 16.54
N GLU A 71 7.94 -10.35 16.64
CA GLU A 71 7.38 -9.33 17.54
C GLU A 71 8.04 -7.94 17.41
N SER A 72 8.50 -7.59 16.21
CA SER A 72 9.21 -6.33 15.92
C SER A 72 8.27 -5.15 15.62
N VAL A 73 7.05 -5.39 15.16
CA VAL A 73 6.10 -4.33 14.76
C VAL A 73 4.90 -4.24 15.70
N GLN A 74 4.44 -3.02 15.96
CA GLN A 74 3.28 -2.78 16.84
C GLN A 74 1.97 -2.85 16.09
N SER A 75 1.95 -2.41 14.84
CA SER A 75 0.74 -2.43 14.01
C SER A 75 1.07 -2.76 12.56
N ILE A 76 0.19 -3.52 11.92
CA ILE A 76 0.18 -3.75 10.48
C ILE A 76 -1.01 -2.99 9.92
N ILE A 77 -0.80 -2.16 8.89
CA ILE A 77 -1.86 -1.39 8.24
C ILE A 77 -1.64 -1.51 6.74
N THR A 78 -2.57 -2.14 6.02
CA THR A 78 -2.33 -2.44 4.60
C THR A 78 -3.60 -2.64 3.78
N SER A 79 -3.43 -2.56 2.47
CA SER A 79 -4.42 -2.95 1.46
C SER A 79 -3.72 -3.77 0.38
N PRO A 80 -3.90 -5.10 0.35
CA PRO A 80 -3.26 -5.95 -0.64
C PRO A 80 -3.80 -5.68 -2.04
N PRO A 81 -3.08 -6.08 -3.10
CA PRO A 81 -3.61 -6.09 -4.46
C PRO A 81 -4.92 -6.89 -4.53
N TYR A 82 -5.95 -6.35 -5.19
CA TYR A 82 -7.26 -7.01 -5.27
C TYR A 82 -7.26 -8.05 -6.41
N TRP A 83 -7.87 -9.20 -6.14
CA TRP A 83 -7.96 -10.30 -7.10
C TRP A 83 -8.60 -9.86 -8.41
N ALA A 84 -7.94 -10.19 -9.52
CA ALA A 84 -8.40 -9.97 -10.90
C ALA A 84 -8.77 -8.50 -11.22
N LEU A 85 -8.24 -7.54 -10.47
CA LEU A 85 -8.52 -6.13 -10.71
C LEU A 85 -7.45 -5.47 -11.58
N ARG A 86 -6.17 -5.76 -11.36
CA ARG A 86 -5.04 -5.13 -12.02
C ARG A 86 -3.92 -6.10 -12.31
N ASP A 87 -3.33 -5.92 -13.48
CA ASP A 87 -2.06 -6.50 -13.85
C ASP A 87 -1.02 -5.37 -13.85
N TYR A 88 -0.02 -5.48 -12.98
CA TYR A 88 1.09 -4.54 -12.89
C TYR A 88 2.28 -4.97 -13.76
N ASN A 89 2.18 -6.11 -14.46
CA ASN A 89 3.22 -6.73 -15.30
C ASN A 89 4.54 -6.95 -14.54
N ILE A 90 4.45 -7.44 -13.30
CA ILE A 90 5.60 -7.71 -12.45
C ILE A 90 5.51 -9.15 -11.96
N ASP A 91 6.60 -9.90 -12.13
CA ASP A 91 6.71 -11.28 -11.64
C ASP A 91 6.54 -11.34 -10.13
N GLY A 92 5.77 -12.32 -9.65
CA GLY A 92 5.47 -12.48 -8.23
C GLY A 92 4.32 -11.61 -7.71
N GLN A 93 3.66 -10.86 -8.57
CA GLN A 93 2.49 -10.08 -8.21
C GLN A 93 1.37 -10.97 -7.66
N ILE A 94 0.81 -10.59 -6.50
CA ILE A 94 -0.42 -11.15 -5.93
C ILE A 94 -1.64 -10.49 -6.63
N GLY A 95 -2.72 -11.27 -6.78
CA GLY A 95 -3.98 -10.81 -7.40
C GLY A 95 -4.22 -11.35 -8.81
N LEU A 96 -3.29 -12.16 -9.34
CA LEU A 96 -3.41 -12.83 -10.65
C LEU A 96 -3.61 -14.35 -10.53
N GLU A 97 -3.87 -14.86 -9.35
CA GLU A 97 -4.07 -16.27 -9.11
C GLU A 97 -5.23 -16.82 -9.95
N GLU A 98 -5.13 -18.08 -10.35
CA GLU A 98 -6.12 -18.79 -11.19
C GLU A 98 -7.53 -18.81 -10.60
N SER A 99 -7.64 -18.75 -9.27
CA SER A 99 -8.91 -18.70 -8.55
C SER A 99 -8.88 -17.76 -7.35
N VAL A 100 -10.04 -17.26 -6.95
CA VAL A 100 -10.18 -16.46 -5.74
C VAL A 100 -9.77 -17.22 -4.48
N TYR A 101 -9.96 -18.52 -4.46
CA TYR A 101 -9.59 -19.37 -3.33
C TYR A 101 -8.07 -19.42 -3.17
N LYS A 102 -7.35 -19.59 -4.29
CA LYS A 102 -5.88 -19.57 -4.30
C LYS A 102 -5.33 -18.19 -3.88
N TYR A 103 -5.97 -17.12 -4.34
CA TYR A 103 -5.63 -15.75 -3.91
C TYR A 103 -5.79 -15.58 -2.39
N ILE A 104 -6.90 -16.07 -1.82
CA ILE A 104 -7.15 -16.00 -0.37
C ILE A 104 -6.09 -16.80 0.39
N ASP A 105 -5.75 -18.00 -0.07
CA ASP A 105 -4.70 -18.83 0.54
C ASP A 105 -3.33 -18.15 0.46
N THR A 106 -2.97 -17.56 -0.69
CA THR A 106 -1.71 -16.81 -0.87
C THR A 106 -1.60 -15.64 0.11
N LEU A 107 -2.68 -14.85 0.27
CA LEU A 107 -2.71 -13.76 1.24
C LEU A 107 -2.67 -14.26 2.68
N ALA A 108 -3.40 -15.32 2.99
CA ALA A 108 -3.43 -15.88 4.33
C ALA A 108 -2.05 -16.43 4.73
N ASP A 109 -1.33 -17.08 3.81
CA ASP A 109 0.04 -17.55 4.03
C ASP A 109 1.01 -16.38 4.30
N LEU A 110 0.87 -15.28 3.55
CA LEU A 110 1.67 -14.08 3.78
C LEU A 110 1.34 -13.46 5.15
N PHE A 111 0.07 -13.37 5.49
CA PHE A 111 -0.34 -12.80 6.78
C PHE A 111 -0.03 -13.69 7.98
N ASP A 112 0.24 -14.99 7.80
CA ASP A 112 0.81 -15.83 8.86
C ASP A 112 2.25 -15.40 9.20
N GLN A 113 3.06 -15.05 8.19
CA GLN A 113 4.38 -14.45 8.43
C GLN A 113 4.26 -13.05 9.07
N ALA A 114 3.31 -12.25 8.61
CA ALA A 114 3.02 -10.97 9.23
C ALA A 114 2.58 -11.09 10.70
N LYS A 115 1.85 -12.16 11.05
CA LYS A 115 1.48 -12.48 12.44
C LYS A 115 2.70 -12.75 13.31
N ARG A 116 3.73 -13.43 12.79
CA ARG A 116 4.98 -13.71 13.50
C ARG A 116 5.68 -12.41 13.89
N VAL A 117 5.81 -11.46 12.94
CA VAL A 117 6.51 -10.19 13.19
C VAL A 117 5.68 -9.19 14.00
N LEU A 118 4.37 -9.35 14.08
CA LEU A 118 3.50 -8.52 14.91
C LEU A 118 3.72 -8.83 16.39
N ARG A 119 3.79 -7.80 17.24
CA ARG A 119 3.87 -7.94 18.70
C ARG A 119 2.64 -8.66 19.25
N ASN A 120 2.78 -9.28 20.41
CA ASN A 120 1.69 -10.02 21.05
C ASN A 120 0.47 -9.14 21.39
N ASP A 121 0.70 -7.86 21.65
CA ASP A 121 -0.32 -6.85 21.90
C ASP A 121 -0.65 -5.99 20.68
N GLY A 122 -0.18 -6.39 19.51
CA GLY A 122 -0.29 -5.63 18.25
C GLY A 122 -1.65 -5.73 17.57
N THR A 123 -1.90 -4.80 16.64
CA THR A 123 -3.11 -4.72 15.80
C THR A 123 -2.79 -4.90 14.33
N PHE A 124 -3.73 -5.47 13.59
CA PHE A 124 -3.65 -5.58 12.14
C PHE A 124 -4.92 -4.99 11.52
N TRP A 125 -4.73 -3.98 10.66
CA TRP A 125 -5.78 -3.26 9.95
C TRP A 125 -5.71 -3.59 8.47
N LEU A 126 -6.74 -4.27 7.96
CA LEU A 126 -6.80 -4.77 6.60
C LEU A 126 -7.91 -4.08 5.81
N ASN A 127 -7.54 -3.19 4.90
CA ASN A 127 -8.48 -2.63 3.94
C ASN A 127 -8.58 -3.55 2.71
N ILE A 128 -9.81 -3.93 2.36
CA ILE A 128 -10.05 -4.78 1.20
C ILE A 128 -11.44 -4.54 0.60
N GLY A 129 -11.49 -4.44 -0.73
CA GLY A 129 -12.72 -4.32 -1.50
C GLY A 129 -13.22 -5.65 -2.02
N ASP A 130 -14.51 -5.71 -2.31
CA ASP A 130 -15.16 -6.87 -2.90
C ASP A 130 -15.43 -6.67 -4.39
N SER A 131 -15.59 -7.76 -5.12
CA SER A 131 -15.87 -7.76 -6.54
C SER A 131 -17.01 -8.72 -6.90
N TYR A 132 -17.46 -8.64 -8.14
CA TYR A 132 -18.49 -9.51 -8.69
C TYR A 132 -17.92 -10.45 -9.73
N THR A 133 -18.50 -11.66 -9.85
CA THR A 133 -18.18 -12.58 -10.93
C THR A 133 -18.51 -11.97 -12.29
N SER A 134 -17.78 -12.36 -13.33
CA SER A 134 -17.78 -11.69 -14.64
C SER A 134 -19.08 -11.78 -15.44
N GLY A 135 -20.02 -12.60 -15.02
CA GLY A 135 -21.26 -12.86 -15.77
C GLY A 135 -21.04 -13.53 -17.13
N GLY A 136 -19.99 -14.33 -17.27
CA GLY A 136 -19.62 -15.03 -18.50
C GLY A 136 -18.89 -14.21 -19.56
N ARG A 137 -18.59 -12.93 -19.27
CA ARG A 137 -17.78 -12.10 -20.17
C ARG A 137 -16.29 -12.36 -19.93
N LYS A 138 -15.59 -12.93 -20.91
CA LYS A 138 -14.15 -13.22 -20.83
C LYS A 138 -13.27 -12.02 -21.20
N TRP A 139 -13.77 -11.05 -21.92
CA TRP A 139 -13.01 -9.90 -22.39
C TRP A 139 -13.47 -8.59 -21.73
N ARG A 140 -12.51 -7.71 -21.46
CA ARG A 140 -12.76 -6.34 -21.00
C ARG A 140 -12.15 -5.38 -22.00
N ALA A 141 -12.90 -4.36 -22.42
CA ALA A 141 -12.38 -3.32 -23.27
C ALA A 141 -11.19 -2.62 -22.60
N PRO A 142 -10.10 -2.33 -23.34
CA PRO A 142 -9.01 -1.54 -22.82
C PRO A 142 -9.52 -0.20 -22.28
N ASP A 143 -9.08 0.15 -21.08
CA ASP A 143 -9.36 1.48 -20.53
C ASP A 143 -8.31 2.45 -21.09
N SER A 144 -8.69 3.25 -22.11
CA SER A 144 -7.80 4.22 -22.75
C SER A 144 -7.30 5.32 -21.80
N LYS A 145 -8.02 5.56 -20.69
CA LYS A 145 -7.66 6.54 -19.67
C LYS A 145 -6.77 5.94 -18.58
N ASN A 146 -6.69 4.61 -18.49
CA ASN A 146 -6.11 3.92 -17.36
C ASN A 146 -5.49 2.59 -17.78
N LYS A 147 -4.29 2.64 -18.35
CA LYS A 147 -3.61 1.45 -18.87
C LYS A 147 -3.36 0.36 -17.81
N ALA A 148 -3.13 0.72 -16.56
CA ALA A 148 -2.97 -0.20 -15.45
C ALA A 148 -4.29 -0.85 -14.97
N ARG A 149 -5.45 -0.40 -15.46
CA ARG A 149 -6.77 -0.89 -15.04
C ARG A 149 -7.22 -2.15 -15.78
N ALA A 150 -6.49 -2.59 -16.76
CA ALA A 150 -6.98 -3.55 -17.71
C ALA A 150 -6.28 -4.89 -17.61
N MET A 151 -6.75 -5.75 -16.72
CA MET A 151 -6.72 -7.16 -17.12
C MET A 151 -7.61 -7.30 -18.35
N SER A 152 -6.99 -7.59 -19.50
CA SER A 152 -7.71 -7.82 -20.76
C SER A 152 -8.59 -9.07 -20.70
N VAL A 153 -8.31 -9.98 -19.78
CA VAL A 153 -9.03 -11.22 -19.54
C VAL A 153 -9.62 -11.17 -18.13
N ARG A 154 -10.90 -11.48 -18.00
CA ARG A 154 -11.54 -11.70 -16.71
C ARG A 154 -11.39 -13.14 -16.32
N PRO A 155 -11.14 -13.46 -15.05
CA PRO A 155 -11.13 -14.84 -14.59
C PRO A 155 -12.50 -15.49 -14.80
N ASP A 156 -12.49 -16.80 -14.95
CA ASP A 156 -13.72 -17.57 -14.97
C ASP A 156 -14.48 -17.42 -13.65
N THR A 157 -15.79 -17.70 -13.68
CA THR A 157 -16.57 -17.69 -12.44
C THR A 157 -16.01 -18.74 -11.47
N PRO A 158 -15.63 -18.36 -10.25
CA PRO A 158 -15.08 -19.32 -9.30
C PRO A 158 -16.04 -20.47 -9.02
N GLU A 159 -15.49 -21.64 -8.74
CA GLU A 159 -16.27 -22.83 -8.37
C GLU A 159 -17.19 -22.50 -7.17
N GLY A 160 -18.42 -23.01 -7.22
CA GLY A 160 -19.46 -22.76 -6.19
C GLY A 160 -20.13 -21.39 -6.26
N LEU A 161 -19.73 -20.51 -7.18
CA LEU A 161 -20.39 -19.23 -7.44
C LEU A 161 -21.12 -19.22 -8.79
N LYS A 162 -22.06 -18.29 -8.92
CA LYS A 162 -22.83 -18.08 -10.14
C LYS A 162 -22.40 -16.80 -10.86
N PRO A 163 -22.69 -16.66 -12.16
CA PRO A 163 -22.51 -15.41 -12.87
C PRO A 163 -23.23 -14.24 -12.21
N LYS A 164 -22.59 -13.07 -12.09
CA LYS A 164 -23.08 -11.84 -11.45
C LYS A 164 -23.22 -11.90 -9.92
N GLU A 165 -22.70 -12.90 -9.28
CA GLU A 165 -22.70 -12.98 -7.82
C GLU A 165 -21.61 -12.11 -7.20
N LEU A 166 -21.88 -11.53 -6.04
CA LEU A 166 -20.87 -10.91 -5.18
C LEU A 166 -19.96 -12.03 -4.65
N ILE A 167 -18.65 -11.90 -4.85
CA ILE A 167 -17.71 -12.97 -4.51
C ILE A 167 -17.55 -13.11 -3.00
N GLY A 168 -17.60 -12.01 -2.27
CA GLY A 168 -17.40 -12.00 -0.83
C GLY A 168 -15.92 -12.10 -0.43
N VAL A 169 -15.03 -11.58 -1.27
CA VAL A 169 -13.56 -11.63 -1.04
C VAL A 169 -13.16 -11.14 0.35
N PRO A 170 -13.64 -9.99 0.85
CA PRO A 170 -13.27 -9.49 2.17
C PRO A 170 -13.59 -10.48 3.29
N TRP A 171 -14.79 -11.01 3.30
CA TRP A 171 -15.24 -11.93 4.35
C TRP A 171 -14.62 -13.32 4.24
N ARG A 172 -14.37 -13.79 3.02
CA ARG A 172 -13.64 -15.05 2.80
C ARG A 172 -12.22 -14.97 3.36
N LEU A 173 -11.51 -13.85 3.11
CA LEU A 173 -10.19 -13.61 3.67
C LEU A 173 -10.26 -13.44 5.20
N ALA A 174 -11.24 -12.69 5.70
CA ALA A 174 -11.40 -12.50 7.15
C ALA A 174 -11.62 -13.84 7.88
N PHE A 175 -12.45 -14.73 7.34
CA PHE A 175 -12.67 -16.06 7.93
C PHE A 175 -11.46 -16.98 7.77
N ALA A 176 -10.74 -16.91 6.65
CA ALA A 176 -9.50 -17.65 6.47
C ALA A 176 -8.44 -17.23 7.52
N LEU A 177 -8.26 -15.94 7.77
CA LEU A 177 -7.39 -15.43 8.81
C LEU A 177 -7.86 -15.84 10.22
N GLN A 178 -9.16 -15.76 10.48
CA GLN A 178 -9.74 -16.20 11.76
C GLN A 178 -9.47 -17.68 12.01
N SER A 179 -9.62 -18.55 11.00
CA SER A 179 -9.33 -19.99 11.11
C SER A 179 -7.85 -20.28 11.36
N ARG A 180 -6.95 -19.36 10.99
CA ARG A 180 -5.49 -19.39 11.25
C ARG A 180 -5.11 -18.74 12.59
N GLY A 181 -6.12 -18.48 13.45
CA GLY A 181 -5.93 -18.01 14.82
C GLY A 181 -5.73 -16.51 14.96
N TRP A 182 -6.11 -15.69 13.97
CA TRP A 182 -6.30 -14.26 14.17
C TRP A 182 -7.60 -13.98 14.93
N TYR A 183 -7.60 -13.02 15.82
CA TYR A 183 -8.82 -12.51 16.43
C TYR A 183 -9.43 -11.43 15.52
N LEU A 184 -10.52 -11.72 14.84
CA LEU A 184 -11.31 -10.71 14.12
C LEU A 184 -12.08 -9.87 15.13
N ARG A 185 -11.75 -8.59 15.25
CA ARG A 185 -12.24 -7.68 16.30
C ARG A 185 -13.34 -6.74 15.83
N SER A 186 -13.25 -6.28 14.58
CA SER A 186 -14.25 -5.39 13.99
C SER A 186 -14.21 -5.44 12.46
N ASP A 187 -15.35 -5.12 11.86
CA ASP A 187 -15.59 -4.94 10.44
C ASP A 187 -16.03 -3.49 10.17
N ILE A 188 -15.08 -2.60 10.07
CA ILE A 188 -15.34 -1.19 9.83
C ILE A 188 -15.73 -1.00 8.36
N ILE A 189 -16.81 -0.25 8.12
CA ILE A 189 -17.24 0.14 6.78
C ILE A 189 -16.60 1.47 6.42
N TRP A 190 -15.72 1.45 5.43
CA TRP A 190 -15.27 2.68 4.78
C TRP A 190 -16.27 3.08 3.70
N GLU A 191 -17.18 3.97 4.03
CA GLU A 191 -18.12 4.59 3.10
C GLU A 191 -17.39 5.64 2.24
N LYS A 192 -17.63 5.59 0.94
CA LYS A 192 -17.08 6.52 -0.06
C LYS A 192 -18.18 7.44 -0.60
N PRO A 193 -18.41 8.63 -0.04
CA PRO A 193 -19.48 9.53 -0.49
C PRO A 193 -19.40 9.89 -1.98
N ASN A 194 -18.18 9.88 -2.53
CA ASN A 194 -17.87 10.17 -3.91
C ASN A 194 -17.52 8.91 -4.74
N CYS A 195 -18.18 7.78 -4.47
CA CYS A 195 -17.95 6.54 -5.20
C CYS A 195 -18.19 6.72 -6.71
N GLN A 196 -17.45 5.95 -7.51
CA GLN A 196 -17.60 6.00 -8.97
C GLN A 196 -18.97 5.43 -9.38
N PRO A 197 -19.69 6.07 -10.33
CA PRO A 197 -20.95 5.55 -10.82
C PRO A 197 -20.74 4.21 -11.53
N GLU A 198 -21.68 3.30 -11.33
CA GLU A 198 -21.72 2.02 -12.02
C GLU A 198 -22.86 2.00 -13.05
N SER A 199 -22.63 1.38 -14.20
CA SER A 199 -23.68 1.21 -15.23
C SER A 199 -24.64 0.05 -14.95
N VAL A 200 -24.50 -0.61 -13.80
CA VAL A 200 -25.30 -1.76 -13.37
C VAL A 200 -26.70 -1.29 -12.99
N LYS A 201 -27.74 -2.06 -13.39
CA LYS A 201 -29.16 -1.70 -13.18
C LYS A 201 -29.93 -2.68 -12.30
N ASP A 202 -29.30 -3.78 -11.89
CA ASP A 202 -29.93 -4.89 -11.14
C ASP A 202 -29.46 -5.00 -9.69
N ARG A 203 -28.72 -4.00 -9.19
CA ARG A 203 -28.29 -3.85 -7.80
C ARG A 203 -27.91 -2.40 -7.49
N PRO A 204 -27.84 -2.01 -6.22
CA PRO A 204 -27.28 -0.71 -5.83
C PRO A 204 -25.81 -0.54 -6.26
N THR A 205 -25.39 0.70 -6.49
CA THR A 205 -24.01 1.07 -6.69
C THR A 205 -23.19 0.79 -5.42
N LYS A 206 -22.03 0.14 -5.56
CA LYS A 206 -21.15 -0.16 -4.44
C LYS A 206 -20.35 1.07 -4.03
N CYS A 207 -20.59 1.59 -2.83
CA CYS A 207 -19.99 2.80 -2.30
C CYS A 207 -19.17 2.57 -1.04
N HIS A 208 -18.74 1.34 -0.75
CA HIS A 208 -17.93 1.04 0.43
C HIS A 208 -16.89 -0.03 0.18
N GLU A 209 -15.90 -0.06 1.05
CA GLU A 209 -14.97 -1.16 1.26
C GLU A 209 -14.94 -1.53 2.74
N TYR A 210 -14.34 -2.67 3.06
CA TYR A 210 -14.16 -3.12 4.43
C TYR A 210 -12.78 -2.75 4.93
N LEU A 211 -12.70 -2.33 6.19
CA LEU A 211 -11.49 -2.19 6.95
C LEU A 211 -11.61 -3.08 8.18
N PHE A 212 -11.00 -4.24 8.13
CA PHE A 212 -11.04 -5.17 9.26
C PHE A 212 -9.98 -4.83 10.29
N LEU A 213 -10.37 -4.91 11.57
CA LEU A 213 -9.44 -4.90 12.68
C LEU A 213 -9.23 -6.34 13.17
N PHE A 214 -7.97 -6.77 13.15
CA PHE A 214 -7.53 -8.01 13.76
C PHE A 214 -6.55 -7.75 14.89
N SER A 215 -6.42 -8.72 15.77
CA SER A 215 -5.33 -8.78 16.75
C SER A 215 -4.70 -10.18 16.79
N LYS A 216 -3.45 -10.25 17.28
CA LYS A 216 -2.73 -11.51 17.43
C LYS A 216 -3.28 -12.32 18.59
N ASN A 217 -3.69 -11.63 19.67
CA ASN A 217 -4.20 -12.22 20.89
C ASN A 217 -5.51 -11.54 21.35
N GLU A 218 -6.18 -12.16 22.32
CA GLU A 218 -7.39 -11.61 22.95
C GLU A 218 -7.12 -10.23 23.57
N LYS A 219 -5.99 -10.07 24.25
CA LYS A 219 -5.55 -8.81 24.85
C LYS A 219 -4.58 -8.11 23.91
N TYR A 220 -4.93 -6.90 23.48
CA TYR A 220 -4.12 -6.09 22.59
C TYR A 220 -4.25 -4.61 22.93
N LYS A 221 -3.33 -3.80 22.44
CA LYS A 221 -3.37 -2.35 22.64
C LYS A 221 -4.43 -1.72 21.76
N TYR A 222 -5.35 -0.99 22.38
CA TYR A 222 -6.34 -0.18 21.69
C TYR A 222 -6.64 1.10 22.48
N TYR A 223 -6.23 2.24 21.95
CA TYR A 223 -6.33 3.55 22.60
C TYR A 223 -7.66 4.21 22.23
N VAL A 224 -8.75 3.77 22.84
CA VAL A 224 -10.13 4.18 22.52
C VAL A 224 -10.38 5.70 22.59
N ASP A 225 -9.56 6.40 23.37
CA ASP A 225 -9.66 7.85 23.57
C ASP A 225 -8.69 8.66 22.70
N ALA A 226 -7.85 8.00 21.89
CA ALA A 226 -6.88 8.65 21.01
C ALA A 226 -7.57 9.51 19.92
N GLN A 227 -8.80 9.16 19.55
CA GLN A 227 -9.62 9.93 18.64
C GLN A 227 -11.09 9.90 19.09
N LYS A 228 -11.76 11.03 18.93
CA LYS A 228 -13.19 11.14 19.20
C LYS A 228 -13.98 11.33 17.90
N GLY A 229 -15.14 10.73 17.86
CA GLY A 229 -16.13 10.97 16.83
C GLY A 229 -16.91 12.27 17.06
N PRO A 230 -17.94 12.51 16.27
CA PRO A 230 -18.80 13.69 16.42
C PRO A 230 -19.33 13.84 17.86
N ASN A 231 -19.35 15.09 18.34
CA ASN A 231 -19.81 15.44 19.69
C ASN A 231 -19.02 14.78 20.82
N GLY A 232 -17.72 14.49 20.63
CA GLY A 232 -16.85 13.86 21.63
C GLY A 232 -17.15 12.41 21.96
N ARG A 233 -18.02 11.76 21.20
CA ARG A 233 -18.37 10.35 21.39
C ARG A 233 -17.27 9.43 20.85
N ARG A 234 -17.30 8.15 21.23
CA ARG A 234 -16.45 7.13 20.64
C ARG A 234 -16.66 7.04 19.13
N VAL A 235 -15.60 6.81 18.39
CA VAL A 235 -15.65 6.54 16.93
C VAL A 235 -16.47 5.24 16.72
N ARG A 236 -17.37 5.28 15.77
CA ARG A 236 -18.21 4.14 15.35
C ARG A 236 -17.54 3.40 14.22
N ASP A 237 -18.15 2.30 13.80
CA ASP A 237 -17.67 1.36 12.78
C ASP A 237 -18.07 1.71 11.32
N VAL A 238 -18.68 2.87 11.09
CA VAL A 238 -18.92 3.40 9.74
C VAL A 238 -18.18 4.74 9.59
N TRP A 239 -17.18 4.75 8.70
CA TRP A 239 -16.32 5.90 8.43
C TRP A 239 -16.63 6.45 7.04
N SER A 240 -17.21 7.65 6.99
CA SER A 240 -17.52 8.35 5.74
C SER A 240 -16.33 9.22 5.33
N ILE A 241 -15.51 8.71 4.40
CA ILE A 241 -14.27 9.33 3.97
C ILE A 241 -14.19 9.32 2.44
N SER A 242 -14.11 10.51 1.84
CA SER A 242 -14.02 10.65 0.39
C SER A 242 -12.70 10.13 -0.17
N THR A 243 -12.77 9.46 -1.31
CA THR A 243 -11.56 9.18 -2.09
C THR A 243 -11.05 10.50 -2.69
N LYS A 244 -9.77 10.79 -2.49
CA LYS A 244 -9.11 11.97 -3.08
C LYS A 244 -8.34 11.53 -4.33
N ALA A 245 -8.60 12.18 -5.47
CA ALA A 245 -7.69 12.12 -6.60
C ALA A 245 -6.46 12.97 -6.22
N ASN A 246 -5.38 12.33 -5.83
CA ASN A 246 -4.16 13.06 -5.54
C ASN A 246 -3.44 13.35 -6.86
N LYS A 247 -3.21 14.63 -7.19
CA LYS A 247 -2.48 15.05 -8.39
C LYS A 247 -1.03 14.54 -8.40
N GLU A 248 -0.47 14.31 -7.22
CA GLU A 248 0.89 13.82 -7.03
C GLU A 248 1.04 12.31 -7.30
N THR A 249 -0.06 11.57 -7.28
CA THR A 249 -0.10 10.14 -7.60
C THR A 249 -0.71 9.88 -8.97
N SER A 250 -0.52 10.78 -9.94
CA SER A 250 -1.01 10.61 -11.31
C SER A 250 -0.41 9.33 -11.91
N GLY A 251 -1.23 8.27 -11.95
CA GLY A 251 -0.81 6.92 -12.37
C GLY A 251 -1.09 5.82 -11.34
N HIS A 252 -1.23 6.14 -10.05
CA HIS A 252 -1.61 5.18 -9.01
C HIS A 252 -3.09 5.34 -8.63
N PHE A 253 -3.94 4.42 -9.04
CA PHE A 253 -5.40 4.55 -8.98
C PHE A 253 -6.08 3.85 -7.80
N ALA A 254 -5.34 3.22 -6.91
CA ALA A 254 -5.87 2.45 -5.78
C ALA A 254 -5.22 2.86 -4.46
N VAL A 255 -5.21 4.16 -4.19
CA VAL A 255 -4.65 4.68 -2.94
C VAL A 255 -5.79 4.95 -1.97
N TYR A 256 -5.75 4.34 -0.80
CA TYR A 256 -6.61 4.78 0.28
C TYR A 256 -6.13 6.13 0.82
N PRO A 257 -7.06 7.00 1.25
CA PRO A 257 -6.71 8.33 1.76
C PRO A 257 -6.01 8.22 3.13
N ILE A 258 -5.14 9.18 3.42
CA ILE A 258 -4.42 9.28 4.70
C ILE A 258 -5.42 9.34 5.86
N GLU A 259 -6.54 10.01 5.69
CA GLU A 259 -7.61 10.15 6.66
C GLU A 259 -8.26 8.81 7.09
N LEU A 260 -8.12 7.77 6.26
CA LEU A 260 -8.55 6.41 6.62
C LEU A 260 -7.53 5.72 7.56
N ILE A 261 -6.24 6.05 7.39
CA ILE A 261 -5.13 5.38 8.07
C ILE A 261 -4.79 6.03 9.41
N GLU A 262 -4.91 7.34 9.52
CA GLU A 262 -4.63 8.06 10.76
C GLU A 262 -5.37 7.49 11.98
N PRO A 263 -6.68 7.19 11.93
CA PRO A 263 -7.36 6.54 13.05
C PRO A 263 -6.78 5.18 13.41
N CYS A 264 -6.40 4.36 12.41
CA CYS A 264 -5.83 3.03 12.64
C CYS A 264 -4.51 3.15 13.43
N ILE A 265 -3.67 4.12 13.06
CA ILE A 265 -2.40 4.41 13.73
C ILE A 265 -2.67 4.86 15.17
N LEU A 266 -3.54 5.83 15.34
CA LEU A 266 -3.83 6.43 16.66
C LEU A 266 -4.43 5.40 17.64
N PHE A 267 -5.31 4.52 17.15
CA PHE A 267 -5.90 3.49 18.00
C PHE A 267 -4.95 2.34 18.34
N GLY A 268 -4.00 2.01 17.46
CA GLY A 268 -3.15 0.82 17.59
C GLY A 268 -1.74 1.07 18.11
N THR A 269 -1.27 2.33 18.18
CA THR A 269 0.15 2.64 18.40
C THR A 269 0.38 3.86 19.28
N ASN A 270 1.54 3.90 19.93
CA ASN A 270 2.12 5.11 20.53
C ASN A 270 3.13 5.76 19.59
N GLU A 271 3.57 6.98 19.91
CA GLU A 271 4.70 7.62 19.24
C GLU A 271 5.95 6.71 19.29
N ASN A 272 6.72 6.73 18.21
CA ASN A 272 7.89 5.87 17.97
C ASN A 272 7.63 4.37 17.84
N ASP A 273 6.39 3.89 17.95
CA ASP A 273 6.06 2.51 17.60
C ASP A 273 6.28 2.27 16.10
N LEU A 274 6.60 1.02 15.74
CA LEU A 274 6.85 0.62 14.36
C LEU A 274 5.57 0.09 13.70
N ILE A 275 5.26 0.62 12.52
CA ILE A 275 4.14 0.22 11.67
C ILE A 275 4.68 -0.50 10.44
N LEU A 276 4.04 -1.59 10.05
CA LEU A 276 4.35 -2.34 8.82
C LEU A 276 3.24 -2.19 7.80
N ASP A 277 3.63 -1.92 6.55
CA ASP A 277 2.77 -2.07 5.38
C ASP A 277 3.47 -2.94 4.33
N PRO A 278 3.10 -4.23 4.20
CA PRO A 278 3.73 -5.14 3.25
C PRO A 278 3.30 -4.89 1.79
N PHE A 279 2.37 -3.97 1.53
CA PHE A 279 1.90 -3.56 0.20
C PHE A 279 1.81 -2.03 0.13
N MET A 280 2.95 -1.37 0.36
CA MET A 280 3.04 0.08 0.61
C MET A 280 2.45 0.94 -0.50
N GLY A 281 2.48 0.47 -1.76
CA GLY A 281 2.01 1.24 -2.90
C GLY A 281 2.71 2.60 -3.00
N SER A 282 1.94 3.66 -3.12
CA SER A 282 2.46 5.03 -3.18
C SER A 282 2.75 5.68 -1.81
N GLY A 283 2.82 4.91 -0.72
CA GLY A 283 3.32 5.36 0.58
C GLY A 283 2.31 6.08 1.49
N SER A 284 1.00 5.85 1.35
CA SER A 284 0.01 6.53 2.22
C SER A 284 0.17 6.18 3.70
N THR A 285 0.44 4.91 4.02
CA THR A 285 0.71 4.46 5.39
C THR A 285 1.97 5.12 5.95
N ALA A 286 3.04 5.19 5.15
CA ALA A 286 4.30 5.80 5.57
C ALA A 286 4.15 7.30 5.86
N VAL A 287 3.45 8.03 4.99
CA VAL A 287 3.17 9.47 5.19
C VAL A 287 2.33 9.68 6.45
N ALA A 288 1.28 8.88 6.66
CA ALA A 288 0.46 8.98 7.87
C ALA A 288 1.27 8.67 9.15
N ALA A 289 2.10 7.62 9.11
CA ALA A 289 2.97 7.25 10.22
C ALA A 289 3.95 8.39 10.57
N ASN A 290 4.61 8.97 9.56
CA ASN A 290 5.52 10.08 9.74
C ASN A 290 4.85 11.30 10.38
N ARG A 291 3.70 11.73 9.85
CA ARG A 291 2.94 12.87 10.39
C ARG A 291 2.54 12.68 11.84
N LEU A 292 2.35 11.44 12.26
CA LEU A 292 1.96 11.09 13.61
C LEU A 292 3.14 10.67 14.51
N ASN A 293 4.38 10.90 14.12
CA ASN A 293 5.60 10.55 14.85
C ASN A 293 5.73 9.05 15.12
N ARG A 294 5.32 8.20 14.17
CA ARG A 294 5.53 6.75 14.19
C ARG A 294 6.60 6.37 13.19
N ARG A 295 7.35 5.32 13.50
CA ARG A 295 8.25 4.70 12.53
C ARG A 295 7.46 3.76 11.63
N PHE A 296 7.98 3.49 10.45
CA PHE A 296 7.34 2.56 9.52
C PHE A 296 8.35 1.69 8.79
N VAL A 297 7.88 0.53 8.37
CA VAL A 297 8.49 -0.32 7.34
C VAL A 297 7.47 -0.49 6.24
N GLY A 298 7.84 -0.11 5.02
CA GLY A 298 7.05 -0.31 3.82
C GLY A 298 7.75 -1.25 2.86
N ILE A 299 7.00 -2.17 2.27
CA ILE A 299 7.50 -3.07 1.24
C ILE A 299 6.66 -2.86 -0.02
N GLU A 300 7.31 -2.69 -1.16
CA GLU A 300 6.65 -2.49 -2.45
C GLU A 300 7.36 -3.28 -3.54
N LEU A 301 6.59 -4.06 -4.29
CA LEU A 301 7.11 -4.89 -5.38
C LEU A 301 7.36 -4.08 -6.66
N ASN A 302 6.52 -3.05 -6.90
CA ASN A 302 6.56 -2.24 -8.11
C ASN A 302 7.57 -1.09 -7.97
N PRO A 303 8.64 -1.02 -8.80
CA PRO A 303 9.65 0.04 -8.72
C PRO A 303 9.07 1.45 -8.89
N ASP A 304 8.05 1.62 -9.74
CA ASP A 304 7.44 2.93 -9.99
C ASP A 304 6.68 3.41 -8.74
N TYR A 305 5.97 2.51 -8.06
CA TYR A 305 5.25 2.83 -6.83
C TYR A 305 6.19 3.04 -5.66
N TYR A 306 7.26 2.25 -5.59
CA TYR A 306 8.34 2.47 -4.65
C TYR A 306 8.94 3.86 -4.80
N GLN A 307 9.28 4.29 -6.03
CA GLN A 307 9.81 5.63 -6.29
C GLN A 307 8.78 6.72 -5.96
N MET A 308 7.48 6.50 -6.23
CA MET A 308 6.43 7.42 -5.81
C MET A 308 6.38 7.59 -4.29
N SER A 309 6.51 6.51 -3.54
CA SER A 309 6.51 6.58 -2.07
C SER A 309 7.70 7.35 -1.53
N ILE A 310 8.89 7.17 -2.09
CA ILE A 310 10.08 7.95 -1.76
C ILE A 310 9.85 9.44 -2.03
N ASN A 311 9.39 9.79 -3.22
CA ASN A 311 9.16 11.19 -3.59
C ASN A 311 8.15 11.87 -2.65
N ARG A 312 7.09 11.17 -2.27
CA ARG A 312 6.11 11.70 -1.29
C ARG A 312 6.71 11.90 0.09
N LEU A 313 7.51 10.97 0.56
CA LEU A 313 8.16 11.09 1.88
C LEU A 313 9.22 12.19 1.89
N CYS A 314 9.98 12.34 0.81
CA CYS A 314 10.88 13.48 0.65
C CYS A 314 10.12 14.83 0.65
N ALA A 315 8.96 14.90 0.02
CA ALA A 315 8.10 16.10 0.05
C ALA A 315 7.56 16.41 1.46
N GLU A 316 7.41 15.40 2.32
CA GLU A 316 7.09 15.56 3.76
C GLU A 316 8.32 15.86 4.63
N GLY A 317 9.49 16.12 4.02
CA GLY A 317 10.73 16.46 4.72
C GLY A 317 11.45 15.27 5.37
N MET A 318 11.12 14.03 4.98
CA MET A 318 11.80 12.84 5.49
C MET A 318 13.07 12.50 4.72
N ASN A 319 14.10 12.10 5.47
CA ASN A 319 15.22 11.36 4.91
C ASN A 319 14.87 9.87 4.95
N VAL A 320 14.59 9.27 3.81
CA VAL A 320 14.30 7.84 3.70
C VAL A 320 15.60 7.08 3.41
N LEU A 321 15.90 6.07 4.23
CA LEU A 321 16.96 5.13 3.92
C LEU A 321 16.42 4.17 2.85
N GLU A 322 16.98 4.26 1.66
CA GLU A 322 16.69 3.33 0.56
C GLU A 322 17.58 2.09 0.71
N ASP A 323 16.99 0.91 0.68
CA ASP A 323 17.73 -0.32 0.46
C ASP A 323 17.95 -0.43 -1.06
N LEU A 324 19.17 -0.20 -1.49
CA LEU A 324 19.57 -0.49 -2.87
C LEU A 324 19.72 -2.00 -2.98
N ALA A 325 18.75 -2.64 -3.64
CA ALA A 325 18.78 -4.06 -3.97
C ALA A 325 20.01 -4.44 -4.82
#